data_2a3e77312b9209af6979b0cba3ca6964
#
_entry.id   2a3e77312b9209af6979b0cba3ca6964
#
_cell.length_a   1.000
_cell.length_b   1.000
_cell.length_c   1.000
_cell.angle_alpha   90.00
_cell.angle_beta   90.00
_cell.angle_gamma   90.00
#
_symmetry.space_group_name_H-M   'P 1'
#
loop_
_entity.id
_entity.type
_entity.pdbx_description
1 polymer ?
#
loop_
_entity_poly.entity_id
_entity_poly.type
_entity_poly.pdbx_seq_one_letter_code
_entity_poly.pdbx_strand_id
1 'polypeptide(L)'
;IGLGRIGSSVILRLNAVGYRVVGFDPYVPVGIEKVLGCARMGSLEDLRREADIVTLHCTLTKETKGMIDSAFLAGMRPEASLVNTARGGLLRSLDDLEQALRSGHLAAAGLDVLPEEPPPECSLIRDWRRRERWLRGRLILTPHTAFYSAASWSEMRRSAAETARQVLDGGVARH
;
A
#
# COMPACT_ATOMS: atom_id res chain seq x y z
N ILE A 1 -3.57 -4.24 4.66
CA ILE A 1 -2.48 -4.31 5.65
C ILE A 1 -2.24 -2.92 6.21
N GLY A 2 -2.29 -2.77 7.56
CA GLY A 2 -2.23 -1.49 8.25
C GLY A 2 -3.61 -0.86 8.46
N LEU A 3 -4.05 -0.76 9.72
CA LEU A 3 -5.37 -0.24 10.13
C LEU A 3 -5.27 1.18 10.74
N GLY A 4 -4.27 1.95 10.30
CA GLY A 4 -4.09 3.35 10.66
C GLY A 4 -5.12 4.27 9.97
N ARG A 5 -4.85 5.59 9.97
CA ARG A 5 -5.76 6.61 9.41
C ARG A 5 -6.22 6.32 7.98
N ILE A 6 -5.30 5.94 7.10
CA ILE A 6 -5.61 5.65 5.68
C ILE A 6 -6.32 4.30 5.57
N GLY A 7 -5.77 3.23 6.15
CA GLY A 7 -6.37 1.89 6.08
C GLY A 7 -7.80 1.86 6.61
N SER A 8 -8.05 2.49 7.75
CA SER A 8 -9.41 2.60 8.31
C SER A 8 -10.37 3.33 7.36
N SER A 9 -9.90 4.44 6.76
CA SER A 9 -10.71 5.19 5.78
C SER A 9 -11.01 4.38 4.51
N VAL A 10 -10.08 3.54 4.07
CA VAL A 10 -10.26 2.64 2.93
C VAL A 10 -11.28 1.55 3.27
N ILE A 11 -11.17 0.91 4.45
CA ILE A 11 -12.11 -0.12 4.90
C ILE A 11 -13.55 0.40 4.89
N LEU A 12 -13.80 1.56 5.49
CA LEU A 12 -15.14 2.15 5.55
C LEU A 12 -15.74 2.37 4.14
N ARG A 13 -14.90 2.80 3.19
CA ARG A 13 -15.35 3.02 1.80
C ARG A 13 -15.60 1.72 1.05
N LEU A 14 -14.74 0.73 1.23
CA LEU A 14 -14.90 -0.59 0.60
C LEU A 14 -16.15 -1.30 1.13
N ASN A 15 -16.41 -1.24 2.43
CA ASN A 15 -17.64 -1.77 3.03
C ASN A 15 -18.89 -1.09 2.44
N ALA A 16 -18.86 0.24 2.27
CA ALA A 16 -19.98 1.00 1.73
C ALA A 16 -20.34 0.61 0.30
N VAL A 17 -19.39 0.08 -0.48
CA VAL A 17 -19.62 -0.41 -1.84
C VAL A 17 -19.71 -1.95 -1.92
N GLY A 18 -19.84 -2.63 -0.77
CA GLY A 18 -20.18 -4.05 -0.68
C GLY A 18 -19.00 -5.03 -0.73
N TYR A 19 -17.75 -4.57 -0.59
CA TYR A 19 -16.61 -5.48 -0.46
C TYR A 19 -16.57 -6.12 0.93
N ARG A 20 -16.23 -7.40 0.98
CA ARG A 20 -15.86 -8.07 2.22
C ARG A 20 -14.40 -7.74 2.54
N VAL A 21 -14.16 -7.06 3.64
CA VAL A 21 -12.82 -6.59 4.01
C VAL A 21 -12.24 -7.43 5.15
N VAL A 22 -10.99 -7.84 4.98
CA VAL A 22 -10.15 -8.45 6.01
C VAL A 22 -8.97 -7.51 6.30
N GLY A 23 -8.52 -7.43 7.54
CA GLY A 23 -7.46 -6.52 7.94
C GLY A 23 -6.42 -7.18 8.84
N PHE A 24 -5.17 -6.77 8.67
CA PHE A 24 -4.06 -7.15 9.54
C PHE A 24 -3.29 -5.91 9.99
N ASP A 25 -3.18 -5.75 11.29
CA ASP A 25 -2.31 -4.77 11.95
C ASP A 25 -2.03 -5.27 13.37
N PRO A 26 -0.76 -5.60 13.72
CA PRO A 26 -0.43 -6.13 15.03
C PRO A 26 -0.42 -5.06 16.13
N TYR A 27 -0.40 -3.77 15.78
CA TYR A 27 -0.21 -2.67 16.71
C TYR A 27 -1.51 -1.98 17.14
N VAL A 28 -2.62 -2.24 16.45
CA VAL A 28 -3.91 -1.65 16.83
C VAL A 28 -4.62 -2.49 17.90
N PRO A 29 -5.35 -1.87 18.82
CA PRO A 29 -6.11 -2.58 19.85
C PRO A 29 -7.09 -3.60 19.25
N VAL A 30 -7.30 -4.71 19.97
CA VAL A 30 -8.37 -5.67 19.65
C VAL A 30 -9.71 -4.99 19.76
N GLY A 31 -10.58 -5.22 18.78
CA GLY A 31 -11.91 -4.60 18.70
C GLY A 31 -12.02 -3.48 17.68
N ILE A 32 -10.90 -2.89 17.22
CA ILE A 32 -10.94 -1.87 16.17
C ILE A 32 -11.55 -2.41 14.87
N GLU A 33 -11.31 -3.68 14.57
CA GLU A 33 -11.89 -4.37 13.41
C GLU A 33 -13.41 -4.38 13.44
N LYS A 34 -14.03 -4.48 14.62
CA LYS A 34 -15.50 -4.43 14.80
C LYS A 34 -16.04 -3.05 14.48
N VAL A 35 -15.34 -2.00 14.93
CA VAL A 35 -15.69 -0.61 14.64
C VAL A 35 -15.58 -0.32 13.15
N LEU A 36 -14.57 -0.88 12.50
CA LEU A 36 -14.32 -0.70 11.07
C LEU A 36 -15.21 -1.59 10.18
N GLY A 37 -15.84 -2.62 10.74
CA GLY A 37 -16.64 -3.57 9.97
C GLY A 37 -15.80 -4.51 9.10
N CYS A 38 -14.62 -4.92 9.58
CA CYS A 38 -13.76 -5.89 8.87
C CYS A 38 -13.44 -7.09 9.77
N ALA A 39 -13.03 -8.21 9.16
CA ALA A 39 -12.51 -9.35 9.90
C ALA A 39 -11.01 -9.16 10.18
N ARG A 40 -10.57 -9.42 11.42
CA ARG A 40 -9.15 -9.36 11.79
C ARG A 40 -8.46 -10.67 11.42
N MET A 41 -7.36 -10.56 10.71
CA MET A 41 -6.48 -11.71 10.42
C MET A 41 -5.42 -11.86 11.52
N GLY A 42 -5.08 -13.08 11.88
CA GLY A 42 -4.09 -13.40 12.89
C GLY A 42 -2.65 -13.22 12.40
N SER A 43 -2.44 -13.34 11.10
CA SER A 43 -1.12 -13.21 10.47
C SER A 43 -1.21 -12.60 9.06
N LEU A 44 -0.07 -12.16 8.54
CA LEU A 44 0.06 -11.77 7.13
C LEU A 44 -0.15 -12.96 6.20
N GLU A 45 0.20 -14.15 6.66
CA GLU A 45 0.02 -15.38 5.88
C GLU A 45 -1.46 -15.72 5.71
N ASP A 46 -2.26 -15.61 6.77
CA ASP A 46 -3.71 -15.79 6.69
C ASP A 46 -4.35 -14.75 5.78
N LEU A 47 -3.93 -13.48 5.89
CA LEU A 47 -4.45 -12.41 5.05
C LEU A 47 -4.17 -12.68 3.56
N ARG A 48 -2.93 -13.01 3.18
CA ARG A 48 -2.57 -13.22 1.77
C ARG A 48 -3.28 -14.40 1.13
N ARG A 49 -3.60 -15.45 1.92
CA ARG A 49 -4.36 -16.62 1.46
C ARG A 49 -5.85 -16.34 1.28
N GLU A 50 -6.37 -15.35 2.01
CA GLU A 50 -7.80 -15.02 2.02
C GLU A 50 -8.16 -13.93 1.00
N ALA A 51 -7.23 -13.01 0.71
CA ALA A 51 -7.53 -11.80 -0.04
C ALA A 51 -7.40 -11.97 -1.56
N ASP A 52 -8.41 -11.52 -2.29
CA ASP A 52 -8.35 -11.36 -3.75
C ASP A 52 -7.60 -10.07 -4.13
N ILE A 53 -7.64 -9.06 -3.27
CA ILE A 53 -6.90 -7.81 -3.44
C ILE A 53 -6.19 -7.49 -2.13
N VAL A 54 -4.87 -7.36 -2.18
CA VAL A 54 -4.07 -6.87 -1.05
C VAL A 54 -3.72 -5.41 -1.27
N THR A 55 -4.08 -4.55 -0.30
CA THR A 55 -3.73 -3.13 -0.31
C THR A 55 -2.92 -2.75 0.93
N LEU A 56 -1.86 -1.95 0.73
CA LEU A 56 -0.89 -1.60 1.75
C LEU A 56 -1.12 -0.19 2.28
N HIS A 57 -1.24 -0.05 3.61
CA HIS A 57 -1.44 1.22 4.32
C HIS A 57 -0.60 1.31 5.61
N CYS A 58 0.37 0.41 5.77
CA CYS A 58 1.29 0.41 6.90
C CYS A 58 2.50 1.32 6.65
N THR A 59 3.16 1.71 7.74
CA THR A 59 4.39 2.50 7.69
C THR A 59 5.58 1.64 7.28
N LEU A 60 6.59 2.26 6.67
CA LEU A 60 7.87 1.61 6.39
C LEU A 60 8.75 1.66 7.64
N THR A 61 9.06 0.50 8.18
CA THR A 61 9.92 0.29 9.34
C THR A 61 10.96 -0.79 9.01
N LYS A 62 11.86 -1.08 9.93
CA LYS A 62 12.80 -2.23 9.77
C LYS A 62 12.06 -3.56 9.61
N GLU A 63 10.90 -3.70 10.27
CA GLU A 63 10.06 -4.91 10.23
C GLU A 63 9.29 -5.04 8.90
N THR A 64 8.76 -3.94 8.38
CA THR A 64 7.93 -3.95 7.18
C THR A 64 8.70 -3.77 5.88
N LYS A 65 9.99 -3.39 5.96
CA LYS A 65 10.85 -3.22 4.79
C LYS A 65 10.99 -4.54 4.02
N GLY A 66 10.59 -4.52 2.75
CA GLY A 66 10.66 -5.67 1.86
C GLY A 66 9.76 -6.84 2.26
N MET A 67 8.71 -6.60 3.07
CA MET A 67 7.78 -7.65 3.51
C MET A 67 6.96 -8.24 2.36
N ILE A 68 6.79 -7.48 1.28
CA ILE A 68 6.17 -7.96 0.04
C ILE A 68 7.32 -8.44 -0.86
N ASP A 69 7.69 -9.68 -0.69
CA ASP A 69 8.72 -10.37 -1.45
C ASP A 69 8.14 -11.47 -2.33
N SER A 70 8.98 -12.21 -3.03
CA SER A 70 8.57 -13.31 -3.89
C SER A 70 7.76 -14.39 -3.15
N ALA A 71 8.10 -14.68 -1.88
CA ALA A 71 7.38 -15.67 -1.07
C ALA A 71 6.00 -15.15 -0.66
N PHE A 72 5.89 -13.85 -0.32
CA PHE A 72 4.60 -13.24 -0.05
C PHE A 72 3.71 -13.29 -1.31
N LEU A 73 4.23 -12.85 -2.45
CA LEU A 73 3.49 -12.83 -3.72
C LEU A 73 3.05 -14.22 -4.16
N ALA A 74 3.92 -15.23 -4.06
CA ALA A 74 3.61 -16.62 -4.38
C ALA A 74 2.56 -17.23 -3.43
N GLY A 75 2.46 -16.74 -2.20
CA GLY A 75 1.46 -17.19 -1.23
C GLY A 75 0.12 -16.46 -1.31
N MET A 76 -0.02 -15.45 -2.16
CA MET A 76 -1.32 -14.82 -2.47
C MET A 76 -2.21 -15.80 -3.24
N ARG A 77 -3.50 -15.54 -3.28
CA ARG A 77 -4.41 -16.33 -4.12
C ARG A 77 -4.02 -16.21 -5.59
N PRO A 78 -4.17 -17.27 -6.39
CA PRO A 78 -4.06 -17.14 -7.84
C PRO A 78 -4.98 -16.03 -8.36
N GLU A 79 -4.49 -15.25 -9.31
CA GLU A 79 -5.21 -14.11 -9.90
C GLU A 79 -5.52 -12.95 -8.92
N ALA A 80 -4.91 -12.94 -7.73
CA ALA A 80 -5.01 -11.80 -6.82
C ALA A 80 -4.34 -10.55 -7.39
N SER A 81 -4.64 -9.40 -6.79
CA SER A 81 -4.07 -8.11 -7.17
C SER A 81 -3.39 -7.44 -5.98
N LEU A 82 -2.35 -6.65 -6.24
CA LEU A 82 -1.60 -5.89 -5.23
C LEU A 82 -1.76 -4.39 -5.46
N VAL A 83 -2.05 -3.63 -4.40
CA VAL A 83 -2.08 -2.16 -4.44
C VAL A 83 -1.13 -1.59 -3.38
N ASN A 84 -0.23 -0.71 -3.78
CA ASN A 84 0.66 -0.01 -2.88
C ASN A 84 0.61 1.51 -3.10
N THR A 85 -0.05 2.21 -2.19
CA THR A 85 -0.07 3.67 -2.10
C THR A 85 0.56 4.16 -0.79
N ALA A 86 1.27 3.27 -0.07
CA ALA A 86 1.87 3.58 1.22
C ALA A 86 3.33 4.00 1.09
N ARG A 87 4.24 3.02 0.95
CA ARG A 87 5.68 3.26 0.78
C ARG A 87 6.29 2.20 -0.14
N GLY A 88 7.14 2.63 -1.07
CA GLY A 88 7.75 1.74 -2.06
C GLY A 88 8.62 0.65 -1.43
N GLY A 89 9.37 0.97 -0.39
CA GLY A 89 10.23 0.02 0.31
C GLY A 89 9.51 -1.11 1.05
N LEU A 90 8.17 -1.16 1.08
CA LEU A 90 7.38 -2.32 1.50
C LEU A 90 7.51 -3.48 0.51
N LEU A 91 7.63 -3.18 -0.78
CA LEU A 91 7.95 -4.13 -1.83
C LEU A 91 9.47 -4.35 -1.83
N ARG A 92 9.91 -5.61 -1.85
CA ARG A 92 11.32 -5.96 -1.83
C ARG A 92 12.03 -5.50 -3.12
N SER A 93 11.45 -5.85 -4.27
CA SER A 93 12.00 -5.50 -5.57
C SER A 93 10.93 -5.47 -6.66
N LEU A 94 11.22 -4.75 -7.75
CA LEU A 94 10.39 -4.78 -8.95
C LEU A 94 10.53 -6.12 -9.70
N ASP A 95 11.64 -6.83 -9.54
CA ASP A 95 11.87 -8.14 -10.15
C ASP A 95 10.93 -9.21 -9.57
N ASP A 96 10.73 -9.21 -8.24
CA ASP A 96 9.76 -10.11 -7.59
C ASP A 96 8.35 -9.88 -8.14
N LEU A 97 7.96 -8.62 -8.30
CA LEU A 97 6.66 -8.24 -8.85
C LEU A 97 6.53 -8.65 -10.32
N GLU A 98 7.58 -8.41 -11.12
CA GLU A 98 7.61 -8.78 -12.54
C GLU A 98 7.42 -10.28 -12.72
N GLN A 99 8.11 -11.10 -11.94
CA GLN A 99 7.99 -12.55 -11.97
C GLN A 99 6.56 -13.01 -11.64
N ALA A 100 5.96 -12.45 -10.59
CA ALA A 100 4.59 -12.76 -10.20
C ALA A 100 3.56 -12.36 -11.28
N LEU A 101 3.74 -11.23 -11.94
CA LEU A 101 2.90 -10.80 -13.05
C LEU A 101 3.12 -11.66 -14.31
N ARG A 102 4.39 -11.98 -14.66
CA ARG A 102 4.70 -12.79 -15.86
C ARG A 102 4.21 -14.22 -15.75
N SER A 103 4.28 -14.81 -14.58
CA SER A 103 3.73 -16.17 -14.36
C SER A 103 2.20 -16.23 -14.44
N GLY A 104 1.51 -15.07 -14.38
CA GLY A 104 0.06 -15.01 -14.31
C GLY A 104 -0.49 -15.28 -12.91
N HIS A 105 0.36 -15.61 -11.93
CA HIS A 105 -0.08 -15.84 -10.55
C HIS A 105 -0.71 -14.59 -9.95
N LEU A 106 -0.07 -13.41 -10.15
CA LEU A 106 -0.65 -12.11 -9.82
C LEU A 106 -1.39 -11.55 -11.05
N ALA A 107 -2.67 -11.27 -10.94
CA ALA A 107 -3.46 -10.72 -12.05
C ALA A 107 -3.03 -9.31 -12.39
N ALA A 108 -2.89 -8.45 -11.37
CA ALA A 108 -2.58 -7.04 -11.57
C ALA A 108 -1.84 -6.41 -10.38
N ALA A 109 -1.21 -5.27 -10.63
CA ALA A 109 -0.65 -4.42 -9.58
C ALA A 109 -0.92 -2.94 -9.86
N GLY A 110 -1.20 -2.16 -8.80
CA GLY A 110 -1.31 -0.70 -8.80
C GLY A 110 -0.30 -0.11 -7.81
N LEU A 111 0.69 0.63 -8.30
CA LEU A 111 1.73 1.21 -7.47
C LEU A 111 1.79 2.73 -7.66
N ASP A 112 1.59 3.46 -6.58
CA ASP A 112 1.85 4.91 -6.53
C ASP A 112 3.28 5.20 -6.06
N VAL A 113 3.91 4.21 -5.43
CA VAL A 113 5.24 4.29 -4.84
C VAL A 113 6.09 3.10 -5.28
N LEU A 114 7.38 3.34 -5.51
CA LEU A 114 8.34 2.33 -5.97
C LEU A 114 9.47 2.16 -4.96
N PRO A 115 10.15 0.99 -4.91
CA PRO A 115 11.28 0.76 -3.99
C PRO A 115 12.36 1.82 -4.07
N GLU A 116 12.62 2.33 -5.28
CA GLU A 116 13.48 3.49 -5.54
C GLU A 116 12.70 4.51 -6.39
N GLU A 117 12.84 5.80 -6.04
CA GLU A 117 12.19 6.91 -6.72
C GLU A 117 13.20 8.03 -7.01
N PRO A 118 13.53 8.31 -8.28
CA PRO A 118 13.02 7.67 -9.51
C PRO A 118 13.49 6.22 -9.65
N PRO A 119 12.69 5.32 -10.30
CA PRO A 119 13.06 3.93 -10.45
C PRO A 119 14.25 3.77 -11.39
N PRO A 120 15.17 2.83 -11.11
CA PRO A 120 16.21 2.45 -12.04
C PRO A 120 15.60 1.84 -13.31
N GLU A 121 16.35 1.87 -14.39
CA GLU A 121 15.91 1.20 -15.64
C GLU A 121 15.93 -0.31 -15.42
N CYS A 122 14.76 -0.94 -15.49
CA CYS A 122 14.57 -2.38 -15.38
C CYS A 122 13.57 -2.85 -16.44
N SER A 123 13.47 -4.17 -16.63
CA SER A 123 12.57 -4.77 -17.64
C SER A 123 11.12 -4.36 -17.42
N LEU A 124 10.62 -4.42 -16.20
CA LEU A 124 9.23 -4.07 -15.87
C LEU A 124 8.89 -2.63 -16.25
N ILE A 125 9.74 -1.67 -15.86
CA ILE A 125 9.53 -0.24 -16.14
C ILE A 125 9.62 0.03 -17.65
N ARG A 126 10.61 -0.58 -18.34
CA ARG A 126 10.77 -0.47 -19.78
C ARG A 126 9.53 -1.00 -20.52
N ASP A 127 9.08 -2.20 -20.16
CA ASP A 127 7.94 -2.85 -20.79
C ASP A 127 6.64 -2.07 -20.53
N TRP A 128 6.48 -1.53 -19.31
CA TRP A 128 5.35 -0.66 -18.98
C TRP A 128 5.35 0.63 -19.85
N ARG A 129 6.50 1.31 -19.97
CA ARG A 129 6.64 2.51 -20.82
C ARG A 129 6.33 2.21 -22.30
N ARG A 130 6.73 1.02 -22.78
CA ARG A 130 6.46 0.56 -24.16
C ARG A 130 5.04 0.04 -24.35
N ARG A 131 4.22 0.00 -23.28
CA ARG A 131 2.85 -0.53 -23.30
C ARG A 131 2.79 -1.96 -23.83
N GLU A 132 3.74 -2.79 -23.43
CA GLU A 132 3.81 -4.19 -23.82
C GLU A 132 2.50 -4.92 -23.52
N ARG A 133 2.07 -5.80 -24.43
CA ARG A 133 0.74 -6.43 -24.39
C ARG A 133 0.48 -7.19 -23.09
N TRP A 134 1.50 -7.84 -22.55
CA TRP A 134 1.39 -8.65 -21.33
C TRP A 134 1.11 -7.83 -20.07
N LEU A 135 1.44 -6.51 -20.08
CA LEU A 135 1.17 -5.58 -18.97
C LEU A 135 -0.10 -4.73 -19.16
N ARG A 136 -0.71 -4.78 -20.35
CA ARG A 136 -1.86 -3.93 -20.64
C ARG A 136 -3.04 -4.22 -19.72
N GLY A 137 -3.47 -3.23 -18.94
CA GLY A 137 -4.53 -3.35 -17.95
C GLY A 137 -4.14 -4.10 -16.68
N ARG A 138 -2.88 -4.55 -16.57
CA ARG A 138 -2.39 -5.32 -15.43
C ARG A 138 -1.43 -4.55 -14.52
N LEU A 139 -0.77 -3.50 -15.00
CA LEU A 139 0.12 -2.67 -14.21
C LEU A 139 -0.24 -1.19 -14.36
N ILE A 140 -0.57 -0.57 -13.24
CA ILE A 140 -0.80 0.87 -13.11
C ILE A 140 0.33 1.44 -12.27
N LEU A 141 1.04 2.43 -12.80
CA LEU A 141 2.05 3.20 -12.07
C LEU A 141 1.63 4.66 -12.06
N THR A 142 1.70 5.29 -10.88
CA THR A 142 1.49 6.73 -10.71
C THR A 142 2.70 7.34 -9.99
N PRO A 143 3.02 8.63 -10.21
CA PRO A 143 4.27 9.22 -9.75
C PRO A 143 4.18 9.76 -8.32
N HIS A 144 3.86 8.90 -7.34
CA HIS A 144 3.75 9.23 -5.91
C HIS A 144 2.78 10.40 -5.65
N THR A 145 1.58 10.30 -6.22
CA THR A 145 0.57 11.37 -6.21
C THR A 145 -0.73 10.98 -5.52
N ALA A 146 -0.85 9.78 -4.96
CA ALA A 146 -2.05 9.33 -4.26
C ALA A 146 -2.42 10.20 -3.05
N PHE A 147 -1.47 10.94 -2.48
CA PHE A 147 -1.72 11.91 -1.41
C PHE A 147 -2.31 13.24 -1.93
N TYR A 148 -2.18 13.53 -3.23
CA TYR A 148 -2.42 14.87 -3.76
C TYR A 148 -3.91 15.16 -3.94
N SER A 149 -4.34 16.21 -3.27
CA SER A 149 -5.52 17.00 -3.59
C SER A 149 -5.24 18.45 -3.19
N ALA A 150 -5.99 19.41 -3.74
CA ALA A 150 -5.84 20.80 -3.36
C ALA A 150 -6.01 21.02 -1.84
N ALA A 151 -6.95 20.29 -1.23
CA ALA A 151 -7.20 20.33 0.21
C ALA A 151 -6.04 19.74 1.00
N SER A 152 -5.56 18.52 0.66
CA SER A 152 -4.46 17.88 1.39
C SER A 152 -3.16 18.66 1.27
N TRP A 153 -2.87 19.23 0.10
CA TRP A 153 -1.71 20.09 -0.11
C TRP A 153 -1.71 21.32 0.79
N SER A 154 -2.86 22.01 0.87
CA SER A 154 -3.03 23.17 1.74
C SER A 154 -2.92 22.80 3.22
N GLU A 155 -3.54 21.69 3.63
CA GLU A 155 -3.52 21.20 5.01
C GLU A 155 -2.11 20.78 5.46
N MET A 156 -1.37 20.04 4.64
CA MET A 156 0.02 19.66 4.95
C MET A 156 0.90 20.87 5.20
N ARG A 157 0.82 21.89 4.35
CA ARG A 157 1.60 23.13 4.50
C ARG A 157 1.24 23.88 5.78
N ARG A 158 -0.06 24.03 6.04
CA ARG A 158 -0.55 24.68 7.26
C ARG A 158 -0.09 23.93 8.50
N SER A 159 -0.30 22.60 8.56
CA SER A 159 0.09 21.78 9.70
C SER A 159 1.60 21.81 9.95
N ALA A 160 2.41 21.78 8.89
CA ALA A 160 3.86 21.91 9.02
C ALA A 160 4.27 23.28 9.60
N ALA A 161 3.69 24.36 9.11
CA ALA A 161 3.96 25.71 9.61
C ALA A 161 3.50 25.89 11.07
N GLU A 162 2.31 25.39 11.42
CA GLU A 162 1.79 25.42 12.80
C GLU A 162 2.66 24.60 13.75
N THR A 163 3.12 23.42 13.34
CA THR A 163 4.02 22.59 14.14
C THR A 163 5.37 23.27 14.35
N ALA A 164 5.95 23.85 13.29
CA ALA A 164 7.20 24.62 13.39
C ALA A 164 7.05 25.80 14.36
N ARG A 165 5.96 26.57 14.26
CA ARG A 165 5.67 27.65 15.19
C ARG A 165 5.57 27.16 16.63
N GLN A 166 4.83 26.07 16.89
CA GLN A 166 4.69 25.50 18.24
C GLN A 166 6.04 25.13 18.85
N VAL A 167 6.93 24.51 18.07
CA VAL A 167 8.28 24.14 18.55
C VAL A 167 9.12 25.40 18.85
N LEU A 168 9.06 26.41 18.01
CA LEU A 168 9.76 27.68 18.22
C LEU A 168 9.24 28.43 19.46
N ASP A 169 7.95 28.32 19.77
CA ASP A 169 7.32 28.88 20.97
C ASP A 169 7.57 28.02 22.24
N GLY A 170 8.44 27.01 22.17
CA GLY A 170 8.80 26.13 23.30
C GLY A 170 7.80 24.97 23.55
N GLY A 171 6.89 24.73 22.63
CA GLY A 171 5.95 23.60 22.69
C GLY A 171 6.52 22.30 22.12
N VAL A 172 5.72 21.23 22.19
CA VAL A 172 6.06 19.91 21.64
C VAL A 172 5.39 19.74 20.26
N ALA A 173 6.12 19.18 19.31
CA ALA A 173 5.56 18.85 17.99
C ALA A 173 4.37 17.89 18.14
N ARG A 174 3.27 18.19 17.45
CA ARG A 174 2.13 17.24 17.34
C ARG A 174 2.46 16.20 16.28
N HIS A 175 2.24 14.95 16.63
CA HIS A 175 2.39 13.81 15.72
C HIS A 175 1.06 13.46 15.04
#